data_6af14c8aafc2d3ae41eb8d65f632a3f6
#
_entry.id   6af14c8aafc2d3ae41eb8d65f632a3f6
#
_cell.length_a   1.000
_cell.length_b   1.000
_cell.length_c   1.000
_cell.angle_alpha   90.00
_cell.angle_beta   90.00
_cell.angle_gamma   90.00
#
_symmetry.space_group_name_H-M   'P 1'
#
loop_
_entity.id
_entity.type
_entity.pdbx_description
1 polymer ?
#
loop_
_entity_poly.entity_id
_entity_poly.type
_entity_poly.pdbx_seq_one_letter_code
_entity_poly.pdbx_strand_id
1 'polypeptide(L)'
;MQRLLSTYLFVSRKLTRELLGHIAGAGFSGVEIFCSRAHFDYTSKAEAQEIGASLADLGLTLSSLHAPTSRDLSATRESGQPLSICEVERVRRIEAMDELKRAIDVAEDLPFPRMIFHMGGTRETEDPRKRDAAFSSLEHLILHAKHVGVTICVENTASEMGDPAYLRAFYDETRLTGLRFNFDIGHAHLADGPEGERVEKGFAPLRDLVVGAHIHDNHGEKDEHLPPYDGTIDWKKAIKMLKTAPDGNLPLLLELKEKTGPEAASAQEQLAAARKAWDRFEEEWG
;
A
#
# COMPACT_ATOMS: atom_id res chain seq x y z
N MET A 1 10.73 16.92 2.64
CA MET A 1 9.95 15.63 2.58
C MET A 1 10.01 15.08 1.17
N GLN A 2 10.03 13.74 0.97
CA GLN A 2 9.92 13.15 -0.36
C GLN A 2 8.45 13.12 -0.79
N ARG A 3 8.18 13.50 -2.05
CA ARG A 3 6.84 13.43 -2.63
C ARG A 3 6.67 12.09 -3.32
N LEU A 4 5.95 11.18 -2.67
CA LEU A 4 5.74 9.82 -3.16
C LEU A 4 4.28 9.64 -3.62
N LEU A 5 4.09 8.87 -4.70
CA LEU A 5 2.78 8.60 -5.28
C LEU A 5 2.64 7.11 -5.59
N SER A 6 1.53 6.49 -5.19
CA SER A 6 1.18 5.15 -5.66
C SER A 6 0.72 5.17 -7.11
N THR A 7 1.24 4.24 -7.91
CA THR A 7 0.77 4.04 -9.28
C THR A 7 -0.64 3.45 -9.35
N TYR A 8 -1.25 3.12 -8.19
CA TYR A 8 -2.67 2.77 -8.08
C TYR A 8 -3.58 3.83 -8.73
N LEU A 9 -3.18 5.11 -8.70
CA LEU A 9 -3.85 6.20 -9.41
C LEU A 9 -4.03 5.94 -10.92
N PHE A 10 -3.31 4.98 -11.49
CA PHE A 10 -3.29 4.65 -12.93
C PHE A 10 -3.40 3.14 -13.17
N VAL A 11 -3.93 2.39 -12.20
CA VAL A 11 -3.91 0.92 -12.21
C VAL A 11 -4.64 0.27 -13.39
N SER A 12 -5.57 0.98 -14.04
CA SER A 12 -6.23 0.51 -15.26
C SER A 12 -5.39 0.68 -16.54
N ARG A 13 -4.25 1.35 -16.45
CA ARG A 13 -3.36 1.65 -17.58
C ARG A 13 -2.05 0.87 -17.41
N LYS A 14 -1.41 0.53 -18.52
CA LYS A 14 -0.05 -0.04 -18.50
C LYS A 14 0.94 0.99 -17.95
N LEU A 15 1.76 0.57 -16.99
CA LEU A 15 2.87 1.39 -16.50
C LEU A 15 3.93 1.50 -17.58
N THR A 16 4.22 2.71 -18.00
CA THR A 16 5.17 3.00 -19.08
C THR A 16 6.13 4.11 -18.68
N ARG A 17 7.26 4.23 -19.39
CA ARG A 17 8.18 5.36 -19.22
C ARG A 17 7.47 6.71 -19.38
N GLU A 18 6.52 6.83 -20.31
CA GLU A 18 5.76 8.05 -20.54
C GLU A 18 4.93 8.43 -19.30
N LEU A 19 4.22 7.44 -18.71
CA LEU A 19 3.43 7.65 -17.50
C LEU A 19 4.32 8.05 -16.31
N LEU A 20 5.45 7.37 -16.13
CA LEU A 20 6.47 7.75 -15.13
C LEU A 20 7.02 9.16 -15.37
N GLY A 21 7.22 9.53 -16.63
CA GLY A 21 7.61 10.90 -17.02
C GLY A 21 6.57 11.95 -16.64
N HIS A 22 5.28 11.64 -16.78
CA HIS A 22 4.21 12.53 -16.30
C HIS A 22 4.22 12.67 -14.77
N ILE A 23 4.46 11.58 -14.03
CA ILE A 23 4.56 11.60 -12.55
C ILE A 23 5.76 12.48 -12.11
N ALA A 24 6.94 12.28 -12.72
CA ALA A 24 8.12 13.11 -12.45
C ALA A 24 7.87 14.58 -12.80
N GLY A 25 7.26 14.85 -13.97
CA GLY A 25 6.91 16.19 -14.42
C GLY A 25 5.88 16.89 -13.51
N ALA A 26 5.05 16.15 -12.81
CA ALA A 26 4.15 16.68 -11.80
C ALA A 26 4.85 17.01 -10.47
N GLY A 27 6.16 16.73 -10.34
CA GLY A 27 6.97 17.08 -9.17
C GLY A 27 7.04 16.02 -8.08
N PHE A 28 6.61 14.78 -8.37
CA PHE A 28 6.86 13.64 -7.48
C PHE A 28 8.30 13.18 -7.62
N SER A 29 8.92 12.80 -6.51
CA SER A 29 10.31 12.35 -6.44
C SER A 29 10.45 10.83 -6.35
N GLY A 30 9.34 10.11 -6.20
CA GLY A 30 9.34 8.66 -6.17
C GLY A 30 7.94 8.08 -6.24
N VAL A 31 7.91 6.76 -6.39
CA VAL A 31 6.67 6.00 -6.58
C VAL A 31 6.65 4.75 -5.72
N GLU A 32 5.45 4.28 -5.43
CA GLU A 32 5.14 2.90 -5.18
C GLU A 32 4.51 2.30 -6.44
N ILE A 33 4.92 1.11 -6.82
CA ILE A 33 4.28 0.40 -7.94
C ILE A 33 3.26 -0.56 -7.38
N PHE A 34 2.00 -0.41 -7.80
CA PHE A 34 0.92 -1.34 -7.50
C PHE A 34 1.02 -2.55 -8.43
N CYS A 35 1.22 -3.74 -7.86
CA CYS A 35 1.36 -4.97 -8.60
C CYS A 35 0.01 -5.46 -9.14
N SER A 36 -0.20 -5.26 -10.41
CA SER A 36 -1.29 -5.83 -11.20
C SER A 36 -0.74 -6.17 -12.58
N ARG A 37 -0.91 -7.40 -13.05
CA ARG A 37 -0.29 -7.85 -14.31
C ARG A 37 -0.67 -7.00 -15.52
N ALA A 38 -1.87 -6.43 -15.52
CA ALA A 38 -2.28 -5.51 -16.57
C ALA A 38 -1.59 -4.14 -16.48
N HIS A 39 -1.24 -3.70 -15.27
CA HIS A 39 -0.55 -2.43 -15.02
C HIS A 39 0.97 -2.59 -15.06
N PHE A 40 1.50 -3.48 -14.26
CA PHE A 40 2.89 -3.87 -14.17
C PHE A 40 2.98 -5.39 -14.07
N ASP A 41 3.48 -6.04 -15.13
CA ASP A 41 3.64 -7.48 -15.11
C ASP A 41 4.91 -7.86 -14.33
N TYR A 42 4.74 -8.02 -13.03
CA TYR A 42 5.78 -8.43 -12.10
C TYR A 42 6.32 -9.85 -12.36
N THR A 43 5.77 -10.58 -13.33
CA THR A 43 6.33 -11.86 -13.78
C THR A 43 7.30 -11.71 -14.97
N SER A 44 7.37 -10.50 -15.53
CA SER A 44 8.23 -10.18 -16.67
C SER A 44 9.54 -9.50 -16.21
N LYS A 45 10.63 -10.24 -16.26
CA LYS A 45 11.97 -9.69 -16.01
C LYS A 45 12.31 -8.51 -16.92
N ALA A 46 11.95 -8.60 -18.20
CA ALA A 46 12.20 -7.54 -19.16
C ALA A 46 11.47 -6.26 -18.79
N GLU A 47 10.21 -6.37 -18.33
CA GLU A 47 9.44 -5.21 -17.89
C GLU A 47 10.00 -4.60 -16.59
N ALA A 48 10.38 -5.43 -15.63
CA ALA A 48 11.04 -4.95 -14.41
C ALA A 48 12.31 -4.15 -14.72
N GLN A 49 13.15 -4.63 -15.63
CA GLN A 49 14.37 -3.94 -16.05
C GLN A 49 14.07 -2.64 -16.83
N GLU A 50 13.06 -2.64 -17.70
CA GLU A 50 12.64 -1.44 -18.44
C GLU A 50 12.11 -0.35 -17.50
N ILE A 51 11.27 -0.73 -16.53
CA ILE A 51 10.76 0.20 -15.52
C ILE A 51 11.91 0.72 -14.65
N GLY A 52 12.84 -0.15 -14.24
CA GLY A 52 14.03 0.25 -13.47
C GLY A 52 14.88 1.27 -14.19
N ALA A 53 15.17 1.05 -15.48
CA ALA A 53 15.88 2.00 -16.31
C ALA A 53 15.12 3.34 -16.44
N SER A 54 13.79 3.26 -16.60
CA SER A 54 12.94 4.45 -16.71
C SER A 54 12.93 5.28 -15.43
N LEU A 55 12.84 4.63 -14.26
CA LEU A 55 12.91 5.31 -12.96
C LEU A 55 14.27 6.01 -12.78
N ALA A 56 15.37 5.32 -13.09
CA ALA A 56 16.72 5.88 -13.00
C ALA A 56 16.90 7.10 -13.91
N ASP A 57 16.48 7.01 -15.16
CA ASP A 57 16.57 8.11 -16.14
C ASP A 57 15.73 9.34 -15.75
N LEU A 58 14.59 9.11 -15.07
CA LEU A 58 13.68 10.16 -14.63
C LEU A 58 14.01 10.69 -13.23
N GLY A 59 14.98 10.10 -12.53
CA GLY A 59 15.34 10.48 -11.18
C GLY A 59 14.27 10.14 -10.14
N LEU A 60 13.39 9.17 -10.43
CA LEU A 60 12.36 8.70 -9.52
C LEU A 60 12.89 7.58 -8.62
N THR A 61 12.66 7.67 -7.32
CA THR A 61 12.94 6.58 -6.38
C THR A 61 11.79 5.57 -6.35
N LEU A 62 12.11 4.28 -6.26
CA LEU A 62 11.12 3.24 -5.96
C LEU A 62 11.04 3.06 -4.45
N SER A 63 9.96 3.54 -3.85
CA SER A 63 9.75 3.52 -2.40
C SER A 63 9.31 2.14 -1.90
N SER A 64 8.45 1.49 -2.64
CA SER A 64 7.84 0.20 -2.31
C SER A 64 7.17 -0.43 -3.53
N LEU A 65 6.86 -1.72 -3.42
CA LEU A 65 5.82 -2.34 -4.24
C LEU A 65 4.61 -2.65 -3.35
N HIS A 66 3.41 -2.38 -3.85
CA HIS A 66 2.18 -2.92 -3.26
C HIS A 66 1.90 -4.30 -3.85
N ALA A 67 1.74 -5.29 -3.00
CA ALA A 67 1.50 -6.67 -3.43
C ALA A 67 0.19 -6.79 -4.23
N PRO A 68 0.10 -7.73 -5.17
CA PRO A 68 -1.13 -7.94 -5.90
C PRO A 68 -2.24 -8.43 -4.95
N THR A 69 -3.38 -7.76 -4.97
CA THR A 69 -4.57 -8.14 -4.18
C THR A 69 -5.43 -9.20 -4.87
N SER A 70 -5.17 -9.42 -6.17
CA SER A 70 -5.79 -10.44 -7.01
C SER A 70 -4.87 -10.75 -8.18
N ARG A 71 -5.07 -11.92 -8.81
CA ARG A 71 -4.30 -12.28 -10.03
C ARG A 71 -4.59 -11.34 -11.20
N ASP A 72 -5.81 -10.86 -11.30
CA ASP A 72 -6.25 -9.94 -12.33
C ASP A 72 -7.28 -8.98 -11.74
N LEU A 73 -6.98 -7.68 -11.75
CA LEU A 73 -7.89 -6.64 -11.26
C LEU A 73 -9.18 -6.55 -12.07
N SER A 74 -9.16 -6.91 -13.34
CA SER A 74 -10.38 -6.97 -14.16
C SER A 74 -11.31 -8.08 -13.68
N ALA A 75 -10.75 -9.21 -13.25
CA ALA A 75 -11.49 -10.33 -12.69
C ALA A 75 -12.06 -10.05 -11.28
N THR A 76 -11.41 -9.18 -10.47
CA THR A 76 -11.91 -8.84 -9.12
C THR A 76 -13.16 -7.97 -9.13
N ARG A 77 -13.34 -7.17 -10.16
CA ARG A 77 -14.58 -6.37 -10.31
C ARG A 77 -15.81 -7.21 -10.63
N GLU A 78 -15.62 -8.42 -11.15
CA GLU A 78 -16.73 -9.30 -11.60
C GLU A 78 -16.80 -10.64 -10.86
N SER A 79 -15.71 -11.26 -10.42
CA SER A 79 -15.70 -12.56 -9.72
C SER A 79 -14.31 -13.02 -9.25
N GLY A 80 -13.28 -12.19 -9.31
CA GLY A 80 -11.90 -12.56 -8.99
C GLY A 80 -11.74 -12.92 -7.53
N GLN A 81 -11.14 -14.08 -7.26
CA GLN A 81 -10.79 -14.46 -5.91
C GLN A 81 -9.61 -13.60 -5.43
N PRO A 82 -9.70 -12.98 -4.24
CA PRO A 82 -8.60 -12.23 -3.69
C PRO A 82 -7.40 -13.16 -3.41
N LEU A 83 -6.21 -12.64 -3.58
CA LEU A 83 -4.99 -13.28 -3.09
C LEU A 83 -4.89 -12.97 -1.59
N SER A 84 -5.04 -13.99 -0.76
CA SER A 84 -5.07 -13.81 0.69
C SER A 84 -4.05 -14.69 1.37
N ILE A 85 -3.22 -14.09 2.21
CA ILE A 85 -2.25 -14.81 3.05
C ILE A 85 -2.92 -15.54 4.22
N CYS A 86 -4.16 -15.19 4.54
CA CYS A 86 -4.96 -15.85 5.58
C CYS A 86 -5.95 -16.88 5.04
N GLU A 87 -5.88 -17.26 3.74
CA GLU A 87 -6.74 -18.26 3.15
C GLU A 87 -6.60 -19.62 3.85
N VAL A 88 -7.72 -20.13 4.34
CA VAL A 88 -7.76 -21.40 5.10
C VAL A 88 -7.58 -22.60 4.18
N GLU A 89 -8.14 -22.55 2.97
CA GLU A 89 -8.00 -23.61 1.99
C GLU A 89 -6.55 -23.65 1.48
N ARG A 90 -5.88 -24.76 1.77
CA ARG A 90 -4.42 -24.92 1.54
C ARG A 90 -4.00 -24.67 0.10
N VAL A 91 -4.77 -25.17 -0.87
CA VAL A 91 -4.40 -25.05 -2.29
C VAL A 91 -4.42 -23.58 -2.70
N ARG A 92 -5.49 -22.85 -2.37
CA ARG A 92 -5.63 -21.42 -2.66
C ARG A 92 -4.56 -20.59 -1.96
N ARG A 93 -4.22 -20.95 -0.71
CA ARG A 93 -3.15 -20.27 0.02
C ARG A 93 -1.80 -20.46 -0.63
N ILE A 94 -1.46 -21.69 -1.08
CA ILE A 94 -0.23 -21.96 -1.84
C ILE A 94 -0.21 -21.12 -3.12
N GLU A 95 -1.30 -21.08 -3.87
CA GLU A 95 -1.40 -20.27 -5.08
C GLU A 95 -1.22 -18.77 -4.82
N ALA A 96 -1.82 -18.25 -3.74
CA ALA A 96 -1.61 -16.87 -3.31
C ALA A 96 -0.15 -16.62 -2.94
N MET A 97 0.45 -17.51 -2.15
CA MET A 97 1.85 -17.42 -1.73
C MET A 97 2.82 -17.43 -2.92
N ASP A 98 2.58 -18.30 -3.91
CA ASP A 98 3.43 -18.36 -5.10
C ASP A 98 3.33 -17.08 -5.94
N GLU A 99 2.15 -16.47 -6.01
CA GLU A 99 1.96 -15.20 -6.70
C GLU A 99 2.65 -14.04 -5.96
N LEU A 100 2.53 -14.00 -4.64
CA LEU A 100 3.20 -13.00 -3.81
C LEU A 100 4.73 -13.12 -3.86
N LYS A 101 5.26 -14.35 -3.88
CA LYS A 101 6.71 -14.57 -4.07
C LYS A 101 7.21 -14.05 -5.41
N ARG A 102 6.46 -14.26 -6.51
CA ARG A 102 6.82 -13.68 -7.81
C ARG A 102 6.91 -12.16 -7.77
N ALA A 103 6.00 -11.51 -7.03
CA ALA A 103 6.08 -10.08 -6.85
C ALA A 103 7.30 -9.65 -6.00
N ILE A 104 7.69 -10.43 -5.00
CA ILE A 104 8.91 -10.19 -4.21
C ILE A 104 10.17 -10.39 -5.08
N ASP A 105 10.18 -11.41 -5.94
CA ASP A 105 11.32 -11.75 -6.80
C ASP A 105 11.64 -10.65 -7.83
N VAL A 106 10.71 -9.71 -8.07
CA VAL A 106 11.01 -8.49 -8.85
C VAL A 106 12.25 -7.77 -8.34
N ALA A 107 12.53 -7.85 -7.03
CA ALA A 107 13.70 -7.21 -6.42
C ALA A 107 15.05 -7.68 -6.98
N GLU A 108 15.11 -8.83 -7.61
CA GLU A 108 16.33 -9.33 -8.29
C GLU A 108 16.70 -8.48 -9.52
N ASP A 109 15.71 -7.92 -10.21
CA ASP A 109 15.89 -7.13 -11.43
C ASP A 109 15.59 -5.64 -11.24
N LEU A 110 14.72 -5.31 -10.30
CA LEU A 110 14.32 -3.96 -9.91
C LEU A 110 14.33 -3.88 -8.37
N PRO A 111 15.45 -3.52 -7.74
CA PRO A 111 15.57 -3.47 -6.28
C PRO A 111 14.62 -2.44 -5.64
N PHE A 112 13.93 -2.87 -4.60
CA PHE A 112 13.05 -2.03 -3.79
C PHE A 112 13.10 -2.43 -2.30
N PRO A 113 12.87 -1.50 -1.36
CA PRO A 113 13.11 -1.76 0.05
C PRO A 113 11.94 -2.45 0.79
N ARG A 114 10.70 -2.27 0.34
CA ARG A 114 9.50 -2.70 1.06
C ARG A 114 8.43 -3.26 0.14
N MET A 115 7.78 -4.34 0.57
CA MET A 115 6.57 -4.88 -0.05
C MET A 115 5.40 -4.71 0.90
N ILE A 116 4.35 -4.03 0.46
CA ILE A 116 3.14 -3.75 1.24
C ILE A 116 2.11 -4.87 0.97
N PHE A 117 1.54 -5.43 2.04
CA PHE A 117 0.55 -6.51 2.00
C PHE A 117 -0.66 -6.19 2.84
N HIS A 118 -1.82 -6.62 2.40
CA HIS A 118 -2.99 -6.74 3.28
C HIS A 118 -2.98 -8.08 4.02
N MET A 119 -3.42 -8.12 5.28
CA MET A 119 -3.54 -9.36 6.04
C MET A 119 -4.55 -10.31 5.39
N GLY A 120 -5.59 -9.77 4.80
CA GLY A 120 -6.65 -10.50 4.10
C GLY A 120 -7.45 -9.57 3.19
N GLY A 121 -8.67 -9.96 2.82
CA GLY A 121 -9.56 -9.13 2.02
C GLY A 121 -10.19 -7.98 2.82
N THR A 122 -10.89 -7.07 2.13
CA THR A 122 -11.52 -5.87 2.72
C THR A 122 -12.62 -6.14 3.76
N ARG A 123 -13.11 -7.36 3.85
CA ARG A 123 -14.13 -7.82 4.81
C ARG A 123 -13.68 -9.08 5.55
N GLU A 124 -12.38 -9.22 5.76
CA GLU A 124 -11.81 -10.39 6.41
C GLU A 124 -12.18 -10.41 7.90
N THR A 125 -12.91 -11.44 8.30
CA THR A 125 -13.27 -11.64 9.70
C THR A 125 -12.23 -12.48 10.42
N GLU A 126 -12.06 -12.26 11.73
CA GLU A 126 -11.17 -13.06 12.55
C GLU A 126 -11.66 -14.51 12.65
N ASP A 127 -10.72 -15.45 12.46
CA ASP A 127 -10.90 -16.90 12.66
C ASP A 127 -9.53 -17.47 13.05
N PRO A 128 -9.42 -18.28 14.11
CA PRO A 128 -8.15 -18.88 14.53
C PRO A 128 -7.41 -19.62 13.39
N ARG A 129 -8.14 -20.27 12.48
CA ARG A 129 -7.53 -20.97 11.33
C ARG A 129 -6.94 -19.99 10.34
N LYS A 130 -7.59 -18.84 10.11
CA LYS A 130 -7.06 -17.75 9.27
C LYS A 130 -5.81 -17.13 9.88
N ARG A 131 -5.83 -16.97 11.22
CA ARG A 131 -4.68 -16.48 11.96
C ARG A 131 -3.46 -17.41 11.82
N ASP A 132 -3.66 -18.74 11.99
CA ASP A 132 -2.61 -19.74 11.79
C ASP A 132 -2.12 -19.74 10.34
N ALA A 133 -3.03 -19.59 9.37
CA ALA A 133 -2.70 -19.48 7.95
C ALA A 133 -1.86 -18.23 7.67
N ALA A 134 -2.24 -17.07 8.20
CA ALA A 134 -1.50 -15.82 8.08
C ALA A 134 -0.11 -15.92 8.72
N PHE A 135 0.00 -16.51 9.91
CA PHE A 135 1.28 -16.75 10.57
C PHE A 135 2.22 -17.56 9.68
N SER A 136 1.76 -18.74 9.25
CA SER A 136 2.57 -19.61 8.38
C SER A 136 2.96 -18.91 7.06
N SER A 137 2.03 -18.16 6.46
CA SER A 137 2.30 -17.44 5.22
C SER A 137 3.34 -16.35 5.40
N LEU A 138 3.19 -15.51 6.44
CA LEU A 138 4.13 -14.41 6.71
C LEU A 138 5.52 -14.92 7.08
N GLU A 139 5.62 -16.01 7.87
CA GLU A 139 6.91 -16.62 8.19
C GLU A 139 7.68 -17.00 6.91
N HIS A 140 7.00 -17.66 5.96
CA HIS A 140 7.62 -18.04 4.68
C HIS A 140 7.93 -16.83 3.78
N LEU A 141 7.03 -15.83 3.71
CA LEU A 141 7.24 -14.63 2.90
C LEU A 141 8.39 -13.77 3.44
N ILE A 142 8.48 -13.60 4.76
CA ILE A 142 9.57 -12.86 5.41
C ILE A 142 10.92 -13.53 5.13
N LEU A 143 10.97 -14.87 5.25
CA LEU A 143 12.18 -15.61 4.96
C LEU A 143 12.57 -15.46 3.49
N HIS A 144 11.62 -15.58 2.57
CA HIS A 144 11.83 -15.41 1.13
C HIS A 144 12.31 -14.00 0.79
N ALA A 145 11.62 -12.98 1.26
CA ALA A 145 11.94 -11.58 1.01
C ALA A 145 13.31 -11.15 1.54
N LYS A 146 13.75 -11.75 2.65
CA LYS A 146 15.08 -11.50 3.24
C LYS A 146 16.22 -11.84 2.27
N HIS A 147 16.06 -12.84 1.41
CA HIS A 147 17.09 -13.23 0.44
C HIS A 147 17.33 -12.17 -0.64
N VAL A 148 16.31 -11.40 -0.97
CA VAL A 148 16.37 -10.32 -1.97
C VAL A 148 16.40 -8.91 -1.33
N GLY A 149 16.54 -8.83 0.00
CA GLY A 149 16.70 -7.56 0.72
C GLY A 149 15.41 -6.75 0.90
N VAL A 150 14.24 -7.38 0.74
CA VAL A 150 12.93 -6.74 0.86
C VAL A 150 12.36 -6.92 2.28
N THR A 151 11.82 -5.84 2.84
CA THR A 151 11.07 -5.89 4.10
C THR A 151 9.58 -6.10 3.83
N ILE A 152 8.98 -7.09 4.48
CA ILE A 152 7.53 -7.29 4.44
C ILE A 152 6.84 -6.33 5.40
N CYS A 153 5.88 -5.58 4.88
CA CYS A 153 5.08 -4.62 5.63
C CYS A 153 3.60 -4.98 5.49
N VAL A 154 2.94 -5.31 6.60
CA VAL A 154 1.49 -5.47 6.61
C VAL A 154 0.84 -4.11 6.79
N GLU A 155 -0.18 -3.86 6.00
CA GLU A 155 -0.98 -2.66 6.05
C GLU A 155 -2.25 -2.87 6.86
N ASN A 156 -2.64 -1.89 7.66
CA ASN A 156 -3.95 -1.90 8.30
C ASN A 156 -5.06 -1.66 7.27
N THR A 157 -6.14 -2.39 7.42
CA THR A 157 -7.34 -2.27 6.58
C THR A 157 -8.58 -2.16 7.46
N ALA A 158 -9.71 -1.76 6.88
CA ALA A 158 -11.00 -1.69 7.59
C ALA A 158 -11.65 -3.07 7.81
N SER A 159 -10.85 -4.11 8.05
CA SER A 159 -11.30 -5.48 8.36
C SER A 159 -10.89 -5.89 9.77
N GLU A 160 -11.53 -6.91 10.35
CA GLU A 160 -11.18 -7.37 11.70
C GLU A 160 -9.71 -7.83 11.78
N MET A 161 -9.21 -8.56 10.77
CA MET A 161 -7.81 -9.01 10.73
C MET A 161 -6.81 -7.91 10.31
N GLY A 162 -7.30 -6.81 9.74
CA GLY A 162 -6.52 -5.62 9.40
C GLY A 162 -6.57 -4.52 10.46
N ASP A 163 -7.35 -4.70 11.52
CA ASP A 163 -7.42 -3.72 12.62
C ASP A 163 -6.04 -3.54 13.28
N PRO A 164 -5.59 -2.30 13.54
CA PRO A 164 -4.28 -2.04 14.10
C PRO A 164 -4.01 -2.70 15.46
N ALA A 165 -5.01 -2.82 16.32
CA ALA A 165 -4.85 -3.50 17.61
C ALA A 165 -4.74 -5.02 17.42
N TYR A 166 -5.48 -5.59 16.47
CA TYR A 166 -5.33 -6.99 16.08
C TYR A 166 -3.94 -7.26 15.49
N LEU A 167 -3.47 -6.42 14.57
CA LEU A 167 -2.14 -6.53 13.97
C LEU A 167 -1.03 -6.46 15.02
N ARG A 168 -1.17 -5.58 16.01
CA ARG A 168 -0.24 -5.50 17.13
C ARG A 168 -0.25 -6.77 17.98
N ALA A 169 -1.42 -7.27 18.38
CA ALA A 169 -1.55 -8.50 19.14
C ALA A 169 -0.97 -9.70 18.37
N PHE A 170 -1.25 -9.78 17.07
CA PHE A 170 -0.67 -10.80 16.19
C PHE A 170 0.85 -10.75 16.19
N TYR A 171 1.46 -9.55 16.03
CA TYR A 171 2.91 -9.38 16.06
C TYR A 171 3.53 -9.80 17.40
N ASP A 172 2.95 -9.34 18.52
CA ASP A 172 3.47 -9.61 19.86
C ASP A 172 3.41 -11.11 20.20
N GLU A 173 2.38 -11.81 19.75
CA GLU A 173 2.21 -13.25 20.00
C GLU A 173 3.07 -14.10 19.07
N THR A 174 3.15 -13.76 17.78
CA THR A 174 3.88 -14.56 16.79
C THR A 174 5.38 -14.30 16.82
N ARG A 175 5.79 -13.12 17.30
CA ARG A 175 7.20 -12.68 17.33
C ARG A 175 7.90 -12.74 15.98
N LEU A 176 7.17 -12.45 14.91
CA LEU A 176 7.73 -12.33 13.55
C LEU A 176 8.57 -11.06 13.43
N THR A 177 9.77 -11.08 14.00
CA THR A 177 10.65 -9.88 14.14
C THR A 177 11.03 -9.21 12.82
N GLY A 178 10.90 -9.92 11.69
CA GLY A 178 11.08 -9.37 10.33
C GLY A 178 9.88 -8.62 9.78
N LEU A 179 8.72 -8.69 10.44
CA LEU A 179 7.51 -7.99 10.05
C LEU A 179 7.57 -6.51 10.44
N ARG A 180 7.07 -5.64 9.54
CA ARG A 180 6.84 -4.21 9.80
C ARG A 180 5.44 -3.84 9.34
N PHE A 181 5.04 -2.60 9.59
CA PHE A 181 3.73 -2.12 9.20
C PHE A 181 3.81 -0.88 8.32
N ASN A 182 2.94 -0.83 7.34
CA ASN A 182 2.57 0.38 6.63
C ASN A 182 1.27 0.89 7.22
N PHE A 183 1.23 2.16 7.65
CA PHE A 183 0.02 2.68 8.26
C PHE A 183 -0.81 3.45 7.23
N ASP A 184 -1.97 2.91 6.91
CA ASP A 184 -2.93 3.59 6.05
C ASP A 184 -3.89 4.44 6.87
N ILE A 185 -3.86 5.76 6.61
CA ILE A 185 -4.65 6.76 7.35
C ILE A 185 -6.12 6.68 6.97
N GLY A 186 -6.41 6.50 5.69
CA GLY A 186 -7.78 6.40 5.20
C GLY A 186 -8.48 5.15 5.71
N HIS A 187 -7.79 4.01 5.71
CA HIS A 187 -8.32 2.78 6.30
C HIS A 187 -8.56 2.91 7.81
N ALA A 188 -7.65 3.57 8.52
CA ALA A 188 -7.84 3.83 9.95
C ALA A 188 -9.05 4.75 10.22
N HIS A 189 -9.38 5.66 9.29
CA HIS A 189 -10.56 6.53 9.40
C HIS A 189 -11.88 5.78 9.22
N LEU A 190 -11.87 4.59 8.60
CA LEU A 190 -13.04 3.72 8.43
C LEU A 190 -13.31 2.83 9.65
N ALA A 191 -12.39 2.78 10.63
CA ALA A 191 -12.57 1.95 11.83
C ALA A 191 -13.74 2.42 12.70
N ASP A 192 -14.23 1.53 13.55
CA ASP A 192 -15.26 1.85 14.52
C ASP A 192 -14.79 2.85 15.59
N GLY A 193 -15.71 3.67 16.07
CA GLY A 193 -15.44 4.61 17.15
C GLY A 193 -15.72 6.07 16.80
N PRO A 194 -15.43 7.01 17.72
CA PRO A 194 -15.62 8.44 17.49
C PRO A 194 -14.77 8.94 16.33
N GLU A 195 -15.40 9.59 15.35
CA GLU A 195 -14.79 10.00 14.09
C GLU A 195 -13.46 10.77 14.26
N GLY A 196 -13.40 11.70 15.20
CA GLY A 196 -12.19 12.51 15.42
C GLY A 196 -11.03 11.82 16.15
N GLU A 197 -11.13 10.52 16.48
CA GLU A 197 -10.15 9.76 17.27
C GLU A 197 -9.66 8.48 16.58
N ARG A 198 -10.34 8.03 15.51
CA ARG A 198 -10.10 6.74 14.86
C ARG A 198 -8.66 6.58 14.38
N VAL A 199 -8.15 7.59 13.68
CA VAL A 199 -6.80 7.57 13.09
C VAL A 199 -5.72 7.52 14.17
N GLU A 200 -5.83 8.34 15.23
CA GLU A 200 -4.86 8.36 16.33
C GLU A 200 -4.90 7.05 17.13
N LYS A 201 -6.08 6.51 17.38
CA LYS A 201 -6.25 5.21 18.06
C LYS A 201 -5.71 4.05 17.25
N GLY A 202 -5.87 4.10 15.93
CA GLY A 202 -5.31 3.09 15.03
C GLY A 202 -3.79 3.16 14.97
N PHE A 203 -3.20 4.35 14.96
CA PHE A 203 -1.75 4.49 14.88
C PHE A 203 -1.02 4.05 16.15
N ALA A 204 -1.58 4.35 17.31
CA ALA A 204 -0.92 4.16 18.61
C ALA A 204 -0.38 2.74 18.84
N PRO A 205 -1.10 1.64 18.54
CA PRO A 205 -0.60 0.28 18.73
C PRO A 205 0.59 -0.07 17.83
N LEU A 206 0.67 0.49 16.62
CA LEU A 206 1.66 0.13 15.61
C LEU A 206 2.84 1.10 15.54
N ARG A 207 2.78 2.24 16.22
CA ARG A 207 3.68 3.39 16.08
C ARG A 207 5.18 3.02 16.04
N ASP A 208 5.62 2.11 16.90
CA ASP A 208 7.03 1.70 17.02
C ASP A 208 7.48 0.73 15.93
N LEU A 209 6.56 0.22 15.11
CA LEU A 209 6.79 -0.75 14.05
C LEU A 209 6.45 -0.22 12.65
N VAL A 210 5.89 0.99 12.57
CA VAL A 210 5.52 1.63 11.29
C VAL A 210 6.78 2.11 10.57
N VAL A 211 6.90 1.75 9.29
CA VAL A 211 8.04 2.12 8.42
C VAL A 211 7.62 2.82 7.12
N GLY A 212 6.35 3.12 6.97
CA GLY A 212 5.75 3.86 5.87
C GLY A 212 4.30 4.18 6.17
N ALA A 213 3.71 5.14 5.47
CA ALA A 213 2.29 5.42 5.58
C ALA A 213 1.68 5.75 4.22
N HIS A 214 0.48 5.21 3.97
CA HIS A 214 -0.39 5.63 2.88
C HIS A 214 -1.27 6.80 3.33
N ILE A 215 -1.41 7.77 2.45
CA ILE A 215 -2.12 9.01 2.70
C ILE A 215 -3.22 9.12 1.65
N HIS A 216 -4.45 9.05 2.09
CA HIS A 216 -5.65 9.39 1.33
C HIS A 216 -6.78 9.76 2.29
N ASP A 217 -7.84 10.34 1.78
CA ASP A 217 -9.00 10.77 2.54
C ASP A 217 -10.24 9.97 2.18
N ASN A 218 -11.24 10.02 3.03
CA ASN A 218 -12.59 9.52 2.81
C ASN A 218 -13.57 10.17 3.79
N HIS A 219 -14.85 9.85 3.65
CA HIS A 219 -15.92 10.39 4.51
C HIS A 219 -16.26 9.49 5.71
N GLY A 220 -15.41 8.50 6.04
CA GLY A 220 -15.60 7.60 7.18
C GLY A 220 -16.60 6.46 6.97
N GLU A 221 -17.09 6.26 5.75
CA GLU A 221 -18.08 5.22 5.41
C GLU A 221 -17.58 4.23 4.35
N LYS A 222 -16.78 4.71 3.41
CA LYS A 222 -16.28 3.95 2.26
C LYS A 222 -14.83 4.26 2.03
N ASP A 223 -14.12 3.28 1.51
CA ASP A 223 -12.75 3.42 1.05
C ASP A 223 -12.71 4.15 -0.31
N GLU A 224 -12.65 5.48 -0.24
CA GLU A 224 -12.80 6.36 -1.39
C GLU A 224 -11.46 6.73 -2.03
N HIS A 225 -10.36 6.65 -1.29
CA HIS A 225 -9.03 7.10 -1.71
C HIS A 225 -9.04 8.52 -2.31
N LEU A 226 -9.71 9.46 -1.63
CA LEU A 226 -9.76 10.86 -2.03
C LEU A 226 -8.42 11.55 -1.76
N PRO A 227 -8.12 12.64 -2.49
CA PRO A 227 -7.03 13.52 -2.10
C PRO A 227 -7.18 14.01 -0.64
N PRO A 228 -6.09 14.15 0.12
CA PRO A 228 -6.12 14.78 1.44
C PRO A 228 -6.92 16.09 1.42
N TYR A 229 -7.75 16.30 2.43
CA TYR A 229 -8.68 17.43 2.64
C TYR A 229 -9.95 17.42 1.76
N ASP A 230 -10.18 16.40 0.94
CA ASP A 230 -11.43 16.26 0.18
C ASP A 230 -12.45 15.35 0.91
N GLY A 231 -12.07 14.73 2.04
CA GLY A 231 -12.91 13.96 2.95
C GLY A 231 -13.06 14.63 4.32
N THR A 232 -13.17 13.82 5.38
CA THR A 232 -13.44 14.29 6.75
C THR A 232 -12.30 14.05 7.74
N ILE A 233 -11.14 13.56 7.31
CA ILE A 233 -9.98 13.36 8.17
C ILE A 233 -9.45 14.70 8.70
N ASP A 234 -9.23 14.80 10.00
CA ASP A 234 -8.54 15.94 10.63
C ASP A 234 -7.03 15.85 10.35
N TRP A 235 -6.60 16.43 9.22
CA TRP A 235 -5.22 16.37 8.77
C TRP A 235 -4.24 17.04 9.71
N LYS A 236 -4.66 18.06 10.50
CA LYS A 236 -3.79 18.66 11.51
C LYS A 236 -3.43 17.68 12.61
N LYS A 237 -4.42 16.90 13.07
CA LYS A 237 -4.18 15.84 14.05
C LYS A 237 -3.37 14.69 13.44
N ALA A 238 -3.73 14.24 12.22
CA ALA A 238 -3.03 13.18 11.53
C ALA A 238 -1.54 13.50 11.31
N ILE A 239 -1.22 14.70 10.85
CA ILE A 239 0.16 15.17 10.68
C ILE A 239 0.92 15.20 12.02
N LYS A 240 0.29 15.76 13.07
CA LYS A 240 0.89 15.78 14.41
C LYS A 240 1.18 14.36 14.90
N MET A 241 0.28 13.43 14.68
CA MET A 241 0.43 12.01 15.02
C MET A 241 1.59 11.37 14.22
N LEU A 242 1.63 11.53 12.89
CA LEU A 242 2.69 10.99 12.04
C LEU A 242 4.08 11.46 12.47
N LYS A 243 4.21 12.71 12.90
CA LYS A 243 5.47 13.26 13.43
C LYS A 243 5.94 12.58 14.73
N THR A 244 5.10 11.75 15.37
CA THR A 244 5.49 10.95 16.54
C THR A 244 6.08 9.59 16.17
N ALA A 245 6.13 9.21 14.89
CA ALA A 245 6.79 8.00 14.45
C ALA A 245 8.28 8.03 14.85
N PRO A 246 8.87 6.89 15.22
CA PRO A 246 10.27 6.83 15.65
C PRO A 246 11.25 7.26 14.55
N ASP A 247 10.92 6.96 13.30
CA ASP A 247 11.69 7.45 12.14
C ASP A 247 11.17 8.83 11.73
N GLY A 248 11.96 9.85 11.98
CA GLY A 248 11.64 11.24 11.59
C GLY A 248 11.54 11.45 10.06
N ASN A 249 11.94 10.46 9.26
CA ASN A 249 11.87 10.45 7.82
C ASN A 249 10.89 9.38 7.29
N LEU A 250 9.82 9.11 8.04
CA LEU A 250 8.80 8.15 7.63
C LEU A 250 8.35 8.44 6.17
N PRO A 251 8.50 7.50 5.24
CA PRO A 251 7.98 7.66 3.89
C PRO A 251 6.46 7.82 3.90
N LEU A 252 6.00 8.94 3.37
CA LEU A 252 4.58 9.26 3.22
C LEU A 252 4.23 9.19 1.74
N LEU A 253 3.20 8.45 1.39
CA LEU A 253 2.87 8.13 0.01
C LEU A 253 1.39 8.38 -0.26
N LEU A 254 1.09 9.20 -1.26
CA LEU A 254 -0.28 9.37 -1.73
C LEU A 254 -0.77 8.11 -2.44
N GLU A 255 -1.85 7.52 -1.94
CA GLU A 255 -2.53 6.41 -2.58
C GLU A 255 -3.95 6.82 -2.98
N LEU A 256 -4.08 7.34 -4.18
CA LEU A 256 -5.34 7.88 -4.69
C LEU A 256 -6.00 6.93 -5.68
N LYS A 257 -7.33 6.96 -5.75
CA LYS A 257 -8.10 6.14 -6.67
C LYS A 257 -8.16 6.74 -8.06
N GLU A 258 -7.95 5.91 -9.07
CA GLU A 258 -8.12 6.31 -10.47
C GLU A 258 -9.57 6.70 -10.78
N LYS A 259 -9.77 7.90 -11.32
CA LYS A 259 -11.08 8.33 -11.83
C LYS A 259 -11.30 7.74 -13.21
N THR A 260 -12.28 6.85 -13.32
CA THR A 260 -12.62 6.10 -14.54
C THR A 260 -14.10 6.23 -14.89
N GLY A 261 -14.50 5.77 -16.06
CA GLY A 261 -15.90 5.81 -16.51
C GLY A 261 -16.40 7.23 -16.77
N PRO A 262 -17.60 7.61 -16.32
CA PRO A 262 -18.17 8.94 -16.53
C PRO A 262 -17.35 10.08 -15.88
N GLU A 263 -16.57 9.76 -14.86
CA GLU A 263 -15.69 10.68 -14.14
C GLU A 263 -14.23 10.61 -14.63
N ALA A 264 -13.99 9.92 -15.75
CA ALA A 264 -12.63 9.75 -16.28
C ALA A 264 -11.97 11.13 -16.50
N ALA A 265 -10.75 11.24 -15.95
CA ALA A 265 -9.89 12.41 -16.12
C ALA A 265 -8.59 11.99 -16.83
N SER A 266 -7.97 12.91 -17.53
CA SER A 266 -6.64 12.67 -18.11
C SER A 266 -5.60 12.40 -17.01
N ALA A 267 -4.49 11.76 -17.37
CA ALA A 267 -3.40 11.55 -16.42
C ALA A 267 -2.89 12.88 -15.84
N GLN A 268 -2.80 13.92 -16.67
CA GLN A 268 -2.37 15.24 -16.26
C GLN A 268 -3.33 15.90 -15.24
N GLU A 269 -4.64 15.78 -15.46
CA GLU A 269 -5.64 16.30 -14.50
C GLU A 269 -5.59 15.58 -13.18
N GLN A 270 -5.46 14.24 -13.19
CA GLN A 270 -5.33 13.44 -11.96
C GLN A 270 -4.03 13.78 -11.21
N LEU A 271 -2.91 13.93 -11.92
CA LEU A 271 -1.64 14.35 -11.34
C LEU A 271 -1.68 15.78 -10.80
N ALA A 272 -2.37 16.70 -11.48
CA ALA A 272 -2.53 18.06 -11.00
C ALA A 272 -3.32 18.09 -9.66
N ALA A 273 -4.36 17.26 -9.53
CA ALA A 273 -5.11 17.12 -8.30
C ALA A 273 -4.24 16.52 -7.18
N ALA A 274 -3.50 15.44 -7.48
CA ALA A 274 -2.57 14.80 -6.54
C ALA A 274 -1.49 15.79 -6.06
N ARG A 275 -0.89 16.55 -6.98
CA ARG A 275 0.10 17.57 -6.65
C ARG A 275 -0.48 18.64 -5.73
N LYS A 276 -1.66 19.19 -6.07
CA LYS A 276 -2.33 20.21 -5.25
C LYS A 276 -2.59 19.72 -3.83
N ALA A 277 -3.03 18.48 -3.67
CA ALA A 277 -3.23 17.87 -2.36
C ALA A 277 -1.90 17.74 -1.59
N TRP A 278 -0.84 17.33 -2.29
CA TRP A 278 0.49 17.23 -1.67
C TRP A 278 1.05 18.59 -1.26
N ASP A 279 0.94 19.61 -2.12
CA ASP A 279 1.40 20.99 -1.81
C ASP A 279 0.74 21.49 -0.52
N ARG A 280 -0.58 21.29 -0.36
CA ARG A 280 -1.29 21.65 0.85
C ARG A 280 -0.85 20.84 2.08
N PHE A 281 -0.60 19.54 1.89
CA PHE A 281 -0.12 18.67 2.95
C PHE A 281 1.28 19.09 3.44
N GLU A 282 2.19 19.44 2.52
CA GLU A 282 3.53 19.95 2.87
C GLU A 282 3.46 21.29 3.60
N GLU A 283 2.60 22.22 3.18
CA GLU A 283 2.40 23.50 3.87
C GLU A 283 1.96 23.27 5.32
N GLU A 284 1.08 22.31 5.57
CA GLU A 284 0.61 22.00 6.92
C GLU A 284 1.61 21.15 7.71
N TRP A 285 2.41 20.37 7.03
CA TRP A 285 3.51 19.62 7.67
C TRP A 285 4.56 20.55 8.26
N GLY A 286 4.91 21.67 7.63
CA GLY A 286 5.87 22.70 8.09
C GLY A 286 7.29 22.34 7.76
#